data_b89b4776cca0b12c35c2858ab89cfcaf
#
_entry.id   b89b4776cca0b12c35c2858ab89cfcaf
#
_cell.length_a   1.000
_cell.length_b   1.000
_cell.length_c   1.000
_cell.angle_alpha   90.00
_cell.angle_beta   90.00
_cell.angle_gamma   90.00
#
_symmetry.space_group_name_H-M   'P 1'
#
loop_
_entity.id
_entity.type
_entity.pdbx_description
1 polymer ?
#
loop_
_entity_poly.entity_id
_entity_poly.type
_entity_poly.pdbx_seq_one_letter_code
_entity_poly.pdbx_strand_id
1 'polypeptide(L)'
;MQNYGTALVIDDNEAILTALKYCLAGTFEKVMTLTSPGTVITLLAQEEVDIILLDMNFTLGVNSGQDGLFWLQAIRKHYPDIPVVLITAYADVQLAVRGLKRGAADFITKPWDNDELVRKLKDVLDAADEVATLDELEADHIRRAIDRYHGNLTKAAEVLGVTRQTLYNKMKKLQ
;
A
#
# COMPACT_ATOMS: atom_id res chain seq x y z
N MET A 1 14.87 16.80 12.28
CA MET A 1 13.74 16.32 11.44
C MET A 1 14.11 14.96 10.92
N GLN A 2 13.29 13.95 11.13
CA GLN A 2 13.53 12.63 10.55
C GLN A 2 13.25 12.74 9.05
N ASN A 3 14.30 12.56 8.24
CA ASN A 3 14.15 12.53 6.79
C ASN A 3 13.86 11.08 6.40
N TYR A 4 12.76 10.85 5.72
CA TYR A 4 12.43 9.56 5.13
C TYR A 4 13.28 9.36 3.85
N GLY A 5 13.54 8.12 3.46
CA GLY A 5 14.39 7.78 2.32
C GLY A 5 13.88 8.30 0.96
N THR A 6 13.62 7.41 0.02
CA THR A 6 13.26 7.77 -1.37
C THR A 6 11.76 7.57 -1.64
N ALA A 7 11.07 8.61 -2.09
CA ALA A 7 9.73 8.52 -2.63
C ALA A 7 9.75 8.46 -4.16
N LEU A 8 9.01 7.53 -4.76
CA LEU A 8 8.78 7.46 -6.20
C LEU A 8 7.34 7.89 -6.53
N VAL A 9 7.19 8.89 -7.39
CA VAL A 9 5.89 9.39 -7.85
C VAL A 9 5.70 9.02 -9.31
N ILE A 10 4.57 8.40 -9.64
CA ILE A 10 4.22 7.95 -10.99
C ILE A 10 2.88 8.56 -11.39
N ASP A 11 2.89 9.51 -12.31
CA ASP A 11 1.70 10.23 -12.81
C ASP A 11 2.04 10.76 -14.22
N ASP A 12 1.14 10.65 -15.19
CA ASP A 12 1.38 11.12 -16.57
C ASP A 12 1.31 12.66 -16.69
N ASN A 13 0.85 13.35 -15.66
CA ASN A 13 0.77 14.79 -15.60
C ASN A 13 2.04 15.40 -14.97
N GLU A 14 2.90 16.00 -15.79
CA GLU A 14 4.15 16.63 -15.34
C GLU A 14 3.94 17.76 -14.32
N ALA A 15 2.81 18.47 -14.36
CA ALA A 15 2.50 19.51 -13.36
C ALA A 15 2.25 18.89 -11.98
N ILE A 16 1.59 17.73 -11.92
CA ILE A 16 1.38 16.96 -10.69
C ILE A 16 2.72 16.43 -10.17
N LEU A 17 3.55 15.85 -11.04
CA LEU A 17 4.88 15.39 -10.65
C LEU A 17 5.72 16.52 -10.05
N THR A 18 5.70 17.69 -10.69
CA THR A 18 6.41 18.88 -10.19
C THR A 18 5.87 19.34 -8.84
N ALA A 19 4.55 19.44 -8.68
CA ALA A 19 3.93 19.84 -7.43
C ALA A 19 4.27 18.87 -6.28
N LEU A 20 4.18 17.57 -6.52
CA LEU A 20 4.51 16.53 -5.53
C LEU A 20 6.01 16.54 -5.19
N LYS A 21 6.88 16.73 -6.18
CA LYS A 21 8.32 16.84 -5.94
C LYS A 21 8.65 17.98 -4.99
N TYR A 22 8.03 19.17 -5.16
CA TYR A 22 8.22 20.30 -4.26
C TYR A 22 7.59 20.04 -2.88
N CYS A 23 6.40 19.48 -2.84
CA CYS A 23 5.70 19.16 -1.59
C CYS A 23 6.50 18.18 -0.71
N LEU A 24 7.12 17.18 -1.33
CA LEU A 24 7.81 16.10 -0.63
C LEU A 24 9.30 16.38 -0.34
N ALA A 25 9.91 17.38 -0.99
CA ALA A 25 11.35 17.68 -0.87
C ALA A 25 11.82 18.02 0.55
N GLY A 26 10.91 18.45 1.44
CA GLY A 26 11.22 18.72 2.86
C GLY A 26 11.05 17.50 3.79
N THR A 27 10.52 16.40 3.26
CA THR A 27 10.18 15.21 4.04
C THR A 27 11.01 14.01 3.64
N PHE A 28 11.33 13.86 2.35
CA PHE A 28 12.11 12.76 1.79
C PHE A 28 13.51 13.23 1.39
N GLU A 29 14.49 12.33 1.51
CA GLU A 29 15.86 12.60 1.05
C GLU A 29 15.94 12.70 -0.47
N LYS A 30 15.16 11.86 -1.16
CA LYS A 30 15.09 11.81 -2.62
C LYS A 30 13.65 11.67 -3.08
N VAL A 31 13.26 12.45 -4.08
CA VAL A 31 11.96 12.30 -4.76
C VAL A 31 12.20 12.03 -6.23
N MET A 32 11.85 10.82 -6.65
CA MET A 32 11.95 10.37 -8.05
C MET A 32 10.59 10.48 -8.72
N THR A 33 10.58 10.71 -10.02
CA THR A 33 9.33 10.87 -10.78
C THR A 33 9.37 10.06 -12.07
N LEU A 34 8.25 9.45 -12.44
CA LEU A 34 8.01 8.78 -13.71
C LEU A 34 6.71 9.30 -14.34
N THR A 35 6.75 9.62 -15.62
CA THR A 35 5.54 9.98 -16.40
C THR A 35 4.76 8.76 -16.89
N SER A 36 5.36 7.57 -16.79
CA SER A 36 4.74 6.31 -17.19
C SER A 36 5.21 5.17 -16.28
N PRO A 37 4.35 4.24 -15.90
CA PRO A 37 4.72 3.12 -15.06
C PRO A 37 5.48 2.00 -15.79
N GLY A 38 5.63 2.08 -17.12
CA GLY A 38 6.20 1.01 -17.95
C GLY A 38 7.62 0.57 -17.56
N THR A 39 8.40 1.46 -16.96
CA THR A 39 9.78 1.19 -16.53
C THR A 39 9.92 1.00 -15.01
N VAL A 40 8.82 1.00 -14.25
CA VAL A 40 8.86 1.00 -12.79
C VAL A 40 9.61 -0.21 -12.23
N ILE A 41 9.35 -1.41 -12.74
CA ILE A 41 9.99 -2.64 -12.26
C ILE A 41 11.52 -2.61 -12.50
N THR A 42 11.96 -2.08 -13.65
CA THR A 42 13.38 -1.92 -13.95
C THR A 42 14.03 -0.88 -13.05
N LEU A 43 13.33 0.22 -12.77
CA LEU A 43 13.80 1.26 -11.87
C LEU A 43 13.97 0.74 -10.45
N LEU A 44 12.98 0.01 -9.93
CA LEU A 44 13.01 -0.58 -8.59
C LEU A 44 14.10 -1.67 -8.44
N ALA A 45 14.58 -2.24 -9.54
CA ALA A 45 15.73 -3.16 -9.50
C ALA A 45 17.09 -2.43 -9.38
N GLN A 46 17.14 -1.12 -9.62
CA GLN A 46 18.36 -0.32 -9.67
C GLN A 46 18.42 0.73 -8.55
N GLU A 47 17.30 1.15 -8.03
CA GLU A 47 17.17 2.23 -7.05
C GLU A 47 16.44 1.74 -5.81
N GLU A 48 16.91 2.13 -4.63
CA GLU A 48 16.20 1.92 -3.38
C GLU A 48 15.04 2.91 -3.27
N VAL A 49 13.83 2.39 -3.09
CA VAL A 49 12.60 3.17 -2.97
C VAL A 49 11.83 2.70 -1.75
N ASP A 50 11.47 3.63 -0.88
CA ASP A 50 10.79 3.34 0.38
C ASP A 50 9.26 3.44 0.27
N ILE A 51 8.75 4.27 -0.65
CA ILE A 51 7.32 4.44 -0.89
C ILE A 51 7.04 4.81 -2.34
N ILE A 52 5.93 4.32 -2.87
CA ILE A 52 5.46 4.65 -4.22
C ILE A 52 4.12 5.35 -4.16
N LEU A 53 4.02 6.52 -4.82
CA LEU A 53 2.77 7.19 -5.13
C LEU A 53 2.40 6.87 -6.57
N LEU A 54 1.27 6.23 -6.79
CA LEU A 54 0.86 5.70 -8.11
C LEU A 54 -0.48 6.30 -8.53
N ASP A 55 -0.49 7.04 -9.64
CA ASP A 55 -1.74 7.49 -10.25
C ASP A 55 -2.57 6.29 -10.75
N MET A 56 -3.87 6.45 -10.74
CA MET A 56 -4.79 5.39 -11.14
C MET A 56 -5.06 5.37 -12.64
N ASN A 57 -4.80 6.46 -13.36
CA ASN A 57 -5.17 6.61 -14.77
C ASN A 57 -4.00 7.13 -15.60
N PHE A 58 -3.51 6.31 -16.53
CA PHE A 58 -2.39 6.64 -17.44
C PHE A 58 -2.82 6.75 -18.91
N THR A 59 -4.08 6.49 -19.23
CA THR A 59 -4.59 6.54 -20.60
C THR A 59 -5.45 7.78 -20.78
N LEU A 60 -5.02 8.70 -21.62
CA LEU A 60 -5.76 9.92 -21.97
C LEU A 60 -7.20 9.60 -22.38
N GLY A 61 -8.15 10.14 -21.64
CA GLY A 61 -9.60 10.01 -21.92
C GLY A 61 -10.25 8.72 -21.43
N VAL A 62 -9.55 7.81 -20.77
CA VAL A 62 -10.10 6.58 -20.20
C VAL A 62 -9.85 6.57 -18.69
N ASN A 63 -10.82 7.04 -17.92
CA ASN A 63 -10.76 7.05 -16.46
C ASN A 63 -11.25 5.71 -15.87
N SER A 64 -10.74 4.58 -16.36
CA SER A 64 -11.13 3.26 -15.85
C SER A 64 -10.40 2.85 -14.58
N GLY A 65 -9.22 3.45 -14.30
CA GLY A 65 -8.30 3.11 -13.22
C GLY A 65 -7.76 1.68 -13.28
N GLN A 66 -8.02 0.97 -14.37
CA GLN A 66 -7.53 -0.40 -14.55
C GLN A 66 -6.01 -0.42 -14.70
N ASP A 67 -5.43 0.62 -15.30
CA ASP A 67 -3.99 0.75 -15.47
C ASP A 67 -3.28 0.84 -14.11
N GLY A 68 -3.76 1.69 -13.21
CA GLY A 68 -3.22 1.82 -11.86
C GLY A 68 -3.35 0.50 -11.07
N LEU A 69 -4.49 -0.20 -11.17
CA LEU A 69 -4.67 -1.49 -10.51
C LEU A 69 -3.75 -2.59 -11.09
N PHE A 70 -3.51 -2.59 -12.39
CA PHE A 70 -2.58 -3.51 -13.04
C PHE A 70 -1.15 -3.28 -12.53
N TRP A 71 -0.69 -2.03 -12.52
CA TRP A 71 0.65 -1.68 -12.07
C TRP A 71 0.83 -1.88 -10.57
N LEU A 72 -0.19 -1.60 -9.76
CA LEU A 72 -0.20 -1.94 -8.34
C LEU A 72 0.07 -3.44 -8.13
N GLN A 73 -0.62 -4.30 -8.87
CA GLN A 73 -0.44 -5.75 -8.76
C GLN A 73 0.96 -6.19 -9.23
N ALA A 74 1.48 -5.59 -10.31
CA ALA A 74 2.83 -5.87 -10.79
C ALA A 74 3.89 -5.47 -9.75
N ILE A 75 3.79 -4.27 -9.17
CA ILE A 75 4.70 -3.80 -8.11
C ILE A 75 4.60 -4.73 -6.89
N ARG A 76 3.40 -4.99 -6.37
CA ARG A 76 3.19 -5.84 -5.20
C ARG A 76 3.68 -7.27 -5.37
N LYS A 77 3.67 -7.79 -6.60
CA LYS A 77 4.17 -9.13 -6.91
C LYS A 77 5.70 -9.22 -6.82
N HIS A 78 6.41 -8.19 -7.27
CA HIS A 78 7.87 -8.18 -7.34
C HIS A 78 8.53 -7.53 -6.11
N TYR A 79 7.86 -6.55 -5.51
CA TYR A 79 8.33 -5.74 -4.39
C TYR A 79 7.23 -5.62 -3.32
N PRO A 80 6.92 -6.73 -2.62
CA PRO A 80 5.81 -6.76 -1.64
C PRO A 80 6.03 -5.86 -0.42
N ASP A 81 7.27 -5.53 -0.11
CA ASP A 81 7.62 -4.74 1.08
C ASP A 81 7.53 -3.22 0.84
N ILE A 82 7.55 -2.77 -0.42
CA ILE A 82 7.42 -1.35 -0.74
C ILE A 82 5.94 -0.94 -0.68
N PRO A 83 5.53 -0.07 0.24
CA PRO A 83 4.15 0.41 0.30
C PRO A 83 3.80 1.26 -0.92
N VAL A 84 2.60 1.04 -1.46
CA VAL A 84 2.06 1.79 -2.59
C VAL A 84 0.85 2.57 -2.14
N VAL A 85 0.90 3.89 -2.29
CA VAL A 85 -0.22 4.82 -2.07
C VAL A 85 -0.79 5.24 -3.41
N LEU A 86 -2.09 5.06 -3.58
CA LEU A 86 -2.77 5.40 -4.83
C LEU A 86 -3.16 6.88 -4.84
N ILE A 87 -3.02 7.53 -5.99
CA ILE A 87 -3.55 8.88 -6.22
C ILE A 87 -4.73 8.75 -7.18
N THR A 88 -5.89 9.30 -6.82
CA THR A 88 -7.12 9.14 -7.58
C THR A 88 -7.93 10.42 -7.64
N ALA A 89 -8.73 10.60 -8.70
CA ALA A 89 -9.70 11.68 -8.75
C ALA A 89 -10.83 11.44 -7.72
N TYR A 90 -11.42 12.49 -7.20
CA TYR A 90 -12.49 12.43 -6.18
C TYR A 90 -13.67 11.54 -6.59
N ALA A 91 -13.97 11.46 -7.90
CA ALA A 91 -15.05 10.62 -8.42
C ALA A 91 -14.76 9.10 -8.36
N ASP A 92 -13.52 8.70 -8.14
CA ASP A 92 -13.05 7.31 -8.29
C ASP A 92 -12.79 6.60 -6.95
N VAL A 93 -13.47 7.01 -5.87
CA VAL A 93 -13.28 6.42 -4.52
C VAL A 93 -13.53 4.90 -4.51
N GLN A 94 -14.50 4.40 -5.30
CA GLN A 94 -14.73 2.96 -5.42
C GLN A 94 -13.53 2.21 -6.01
N LEU A 95 -12.78 2.87 -6.88
CA LEU A 95 -11.57 2.35 -7.48
C LEU A 95 -10.42 2.30 -6.45
N ALA A 96 -10.29 3.35 -5.62
CA ALA A 96 -9.36 3.37 -4.50
C ALA A 96 -9.63 2.22 -3.51
N VAL A 97 -10.90 1.97 -3.16
CA VAL A 97 -11.29 0.82 -2.31
C VAL A 97 -10.89 -0.52 -2.94
N ARG A 98 -11.01 -0.66 -4.26
CA ARG A 98 -10.51 -1.85 -4.97
C ARG A 98 -9.00 -1.97 -4.90
N GLY A 99 -8.28 -0.86 -4.97
CA GLY A 99 -6.83 -0.80 -4.81
C GLY A 99 -6.38 -1.25 -3.43
N LEU A 100 -7.03 -0.77 -2.36
CA LEU A 100 -6.76 -1.21 -0.99
C LEU A 100 -6.94 -2.72 -0.82
N LYS A 101 -8.01 -3.29 -1.38
CA LYS A 101 -8.25 -4.75 -1.37
C LYS A 101 -7.18 -5.54 -2.16
N ARG A 102 -6.44 -4.89 -3.04
CA ARG A 102 -5.35 -5.48 -3.84
C ARG A 102 -3.96 -5.18 -3.26
N GLY A 103 -3.90 -4.62 -2.06
CA GLY A 103 -2.67 -4.42 -1.31
C GLY A 103 -2.04 -3.03 -1.45
N ALA A 104 -2.78 -2.02 -1.91
CA ALA A 104 -2.37 -0.64 -1.69
C ALA A 104 -2.37 -0.33 -0.20
N ALA A 105 -1.40 0.45 0.26
CA ALA A 105 -1.28 0.83 1.67
C ALA A 105 -2.31 1.89 2.06
N ASP A 106 -2.55 2.89 1.17
CA ASP A 106 -3.56 3.94 1.35
C ASP A 106 -3.89 4.57 -0.02
N PHE A 107 -4.76 5.58 -0.02
CA PHE A 107 -5.04 6.40 -1.19
C PHE A 107 -5.17 7.89 -0.84
N ILE A 108 -4.94 8.74 -1.84
CA ILE A 108 -5.05 10.18 -1.77
C ILE A 108 -5.95 10.65 -2.92
N THR A 109 -6.89 11.54 -2.63
CA THR A 109 -7.78 12.12 -3.64
C THR A 109 -7.23 13.42 -4.21
N LYS A 110 -7.38 13.63 -5.51
CA LYS A 110 -7.08 14.90 -6.18
C LYS A 110 -8.34 15.81 -6.13
N PRO A 111 -8.24 17.09 -5.74
CA PRO A 111 -7.07 17.76 -5.20
C PRO A 111 -6.79 17.35 -3.75
N TRP A 112 -5.53 17.44 -3.33
CA TRP A 112 -5.10 17.12 -1.96
C TRP A 112 -4.70 18.38 -1.19
N ASP A 113 -4.69 18.25 0.13
CA ASP A 113 -4.00 19.15 1.03
C ASP A 113 -2.57 18.64 1.26
N ASN A 114 -1.57 19.52 1.20
CA ASN A 114 -0.16 19.12 1.28
C ASN A 114 0.20 18.54 2.65
N ASP A 115 -0.33 19.09 3.74
CA ASP A 115 -0.02 18.61 5.08
C ASP A 115 -0.68 17.27 5.35
N GLU A 116 -1.91 17.07 4.85
CA GLU A 116 -2.60 15.78 4.92
C GLU A 116 -1.88 14.72 4.11
N LEU A 117 -1.43 15.04 2.90
CA LEU A 117 -0.67 14.14 2.05
C LEU A 117 0.61 13.68 2.74
N VAL A 118 1.43 14.62 3.22
CA VAL A 118 2.69 14.32 3.92
C VAL A 118 2.44 13.47 5.16
N ARG A 119 1.41 13.80 5.96
CA ARG A 119 1.04 13.02 7.14
C ARG A 119 0.69 11.57 6.77
N LYS A 120 -0.18 11.36 5.78
CA LYS A 120 -0.55 10.01 5.32
C LYS A 120 0.66 9.18 4.87
N LEU A 121 1.59 9.79 4.14
CA LEU A 121 2.80 9.08 3.70
C LEU A 121 3.69 8.67 4.88
N LYS A 122 3.83 9.54 5.89
CA LYS A 122 4.55 9.22 7.13
C LYS A 122 3.87 8.07 7.88
N ASP A 123 2.55 8.15 8.07
CA ASP A 123 1.78 7.11 8.76
C ASP A 123 1.94 5.74 8.07
N VAL A 124 1.97 5.72 6.72
CA VAL A 124 2.20 4.51 5.92
C VAL A 124 3.61 3.95 6.11
N LEU A 125 4.64 4.82 6.13
CA LEU A 125 6.03 4.40 6.31
C LEU A 125 6.27 3.92 7.75
N ASP A 126 5.79 4.64 8.74
CA ASP A 126 5.93 4.27 10.14
C ASP A 126 5.25 2.92 10.42
N ALA A 127 4.08 2.66 9.82
CA ALA A 127 3.42 1.36 9.90
C ALA A 127 4.16 0.24 9.15
N ALA A 128 4.89 0.55 8.07
CA ALA A 128 5.70 -0.41 7.34
C ALA A 128 6.99 -0.78 8.10
N ASP A 129 7.54 0.15 8.88
CA ASP A 129 8.73 -0.06 9.71
C ASP A 129 8.40 -0.80 11.02
N GLU A 130 7.15 -0.87 11.43
CA GLU A 130 6.72 -1.67 12.58
C GLU A 130 6.92 -3.17 12.28
N VAL A 131 7.98 -3.73 12.83
CA VAL A 131 8.19 -5.18 12.82
C VAL A 131 7.18 -5.80 13.78
N ALA A 132 6.10 -6.36 13.23
CA ALA A 132 5.13 -7.10 14.02
C ALA A 132 5.81 -8.24 14.79
N THR A 133 5.52 -8.37 16.07
CA THR A 133 6.00 -9.49 16.88
C THR A 133 5.42 -10.81 16.36
N LEU A 134 6.07 -11.94 16.64
CA LEU A 134 5.55 -13.25 16.27
C LEU A 134 4.14 -13.48 16.83
N ASP A 135 3.86 -12.97 18.04
CA ASP A 135 2.54 -13.07 18.67
C ASP A 135 1.48 -12.27 17.92
N GLU A 136 1.80 -11.08 17.42
CA GLU A 136 0.90 -10.25 16.60
C GLU A 136 0.64 -10.88 15.23
N LEU A 137 1.68 -11.41 14.57
CA LEU A 137 1.54 -12.15 13.31
C LEU A 137 0.68 -13.40 13.48
N GLU A 138 0.89 -14.14 14.57
CA GLU A 138 0.07 -15.30 14.90
C GLU A 138 -1.39 -14.90 15.15
N ALA A 139 -1.63 -13.84 15.91
CA ALA A 139 -2.95 -13.32 16.22
C ALA A 139 -3.71 -12.92 14.94
N ASP A 140 -3.06 -12.18 14.06
CA ASP A 140 -3.64 -11.74 12.80
C ASP A 140 -3.95 -12.93 11.86
N HIS A 141 -3.04 -13.90 11.78
CA HIS A 141 -3.24 -15.11 11.00
C HIS A 141 -4.43 -15.94 11.50
N ILE A 142 -4.57 -16.06 12.81
CA ILE A 142 -5.71 -16.72 13.45
C ILE A 142 -7.03 -15.98 13.13
N ARG A 143 -7.07 -14.65 13.27
CA ARG A 143 -8.26 -13.84 12.94
C ARG A 143 -8.68 -14.04 11.48
N ARG A 144 -7.75 -13.92 10.54
CA ARG A 144 -8.02 -14.12 9.11
C ARG A 144 -8.57 -15.51 8.80
N ALA A 145 -8.07 -16.55 9.45
CA ALA A 145 -8.57 -17.90 9.28
C ALA A 145 -10.01 -18.04 9.81
N ILE A 146 -10.31 -17.47 10.96
CA ILE A 146 -11.66 -17.51 11.56
C ILE A 146 -12.66 -16.75 10.68
N ASP A 147 -12.32 -15.55 10.23
CA ASP A 147 -13.15 -14.71 9.37
C ASP A 147 -13.42 -15.39 8.02
N ARG A 148 -12.41 -15.99 7.42
CA ARG A 148 -12.53 -16.72 6.16
C ARG A 148 -13.51 -17.88 6.23
N TYR A 149 -13.62 -18.52 7.39
CA TYR A 149 -14.53 -19.64 7.61
C TYR A 149 -15.75 -19.27 8.46
N HIS A 150 -16.09 -17.97 8.49
CA HIS A 150 -17.30 -17.44 9.14
C HIS A 150 -17.47 -17.93 10.58
N GLY A 151 -16.39 -17.97 11.37
CA GLY A 151 -16.40 -18.40 12.76
C GLY A 151 -16.36 -19.92 12.97
N ASN A 152 -16.22 -20.73 11.91
CA ASN A 152 -16.10 -22.18 12.04
C ASN A 152 -14.70 -22.57 12.54
N LEU A 153 -14.56 -22.70 13.87
CA LEU A 153 -13.28 -22.96 14.53
C LEU A 153 -12.66 -24.32 14.13
N THR A 154 -13.48 -25.30 13.75
CA THR A 154 -12.97 -26.61 13.33
C THR A 154 -12.24 -26.50 11.99
N LYS A 155 -12.87 -25.84 10.99
CA LYS A 155 -12.24 -25.58 9.70
C LYS A 155 -11.06 -24.63 9.80
N ALA A 156 -11.16 -23.59 10.62
CA ALA A 156 -10.05 -22.68 10.86
C ALA A 156 -8.84 -23.40 11.45
N ALA A 157 -9.04 -24.27 12.45
CA ALA A 157 -7.97 -25.04 13.08
C ALA A 157 -7.31 -26.01 12.10
N GLU A 158 -8.09 -26.67 11.25
CA GLU A 158 -7.60 -27.60 10.21
C GLU A 158 -6.66 -26.86 9.24
N VAL A 159 -7.06 -25.70 8.74
CA VAL A 159 -6.24 -24.90 7.80
C VAL A 159 -5.00 -24.32 8.46
N LEU A 160 -5.09 -23.96 9.74
CA LEU A 160 -3.95 -23.48 10.53
C LEU A 160 -3.00 -24.60 10.96
N GLY A 161 -3.33 -25.88 10.67
CA GLY A 161 -2.51 -27.02 11.05
C GLY A 161 -2.46 -27.25 12.58
N VAL A 162 -3.47 -26.82 13.33
CA VAL A 162 -3.53 -26.98 14.78
C VAL A 162 -4.82 -27.70 15.19
N THR A 163 -4.86 -28.23 16.43
CA THR A 163 -6.11 -28.75 16.96
C THR A 163 -7.09 -27.64 17.31
N ARG A 164 -8.40 -27.94 17.32
CA ARG A 164 -9.43 -26.98 17.74
C ARG A 164 -9.17 -26.47 19.17
N GLN A 165 -8.68 -27.34 20.05
CA GLN A 165 -8.35 -26.97 21.44
C GLN A 165 -7.17 -26.00 21.50
N THR A 166 -6.13 -26.24 20.68
CA THR A 166 -4.98 -25.33 20.55
C THR A 166 -5.42 -23.96 20.04
N LEU A 167 -6.27 -23.94 19.01
CA LEU A 167 -6.81 -22.68 18.47
C LEU A 167 -7.61 -21.92 19.53
N TYR A 168 -8.48 -22.62 20.27
CA TYR A 168 -9.26 -22.01 21.35
C TYR A 168 -8.37 -21.40 22.45
N ASN A 169 -7.32 -22.13 22.87
CA ASN A 169 -6.38 -21.64 23.88
C ASN A 169 -5.60 -20.41 23.40
N LYS A 170 -5.21 -20.37 22.11
CA LYS A 170 -4.56 -19.21 21.50
C LYS A 170 -5.49 -17.99 21.44
N MET A 171 -6.74 -18.19 21.03
CA MET A 171 -7.73 -17.10 21.03
C MET A 171 -7.95 -16.50 22.43
N LYS A 172 -7.91 -17.32 23.47
CA LYS A 172 -8.07 -16.88 24.85
C LYS A 172 -6.93 -15.99 25.35
N LYS A 173 -5.72 -16.12 24.76
CA LYS A 173 -4.56 -15.27 25.07
C LYS A 173 -4.59 -13.94 24.31
N LEU A 174 -5.41 -13.83 23.27
CA LEU A 174 -5.53 -12.65 22.42
C LEU A 174 -6.65 -11.69 22.85
N GLN A 175 -7.39 -12.02 23.90
CA GLN A 175 -8.39 -11.18 24.56
C GLN A 175 -7.76 -10.47 25.76
#